data_f1b97d602cfae61a12190a9f82229d54
#
_entry.id   f1b97d602cfae61a12190a9f82229d54
#
_cell.length_a   1.000
_cell.length_b   1.000
_cell.length_c   1.000
_cell.angle_alpha   90.00
_cell.angle_beta   90.00
_cell.angle_gamma   90.00
#
_symmetry.space_group_name_H-M   'P 1'
#
loop_
_entity.id
_entity.type
_entity.pdbx_description
1 polymer ?
#
loop_
_entity_poly.entity_id
_entity_poly.type
_entity_poly.pdbx_seq_one_letter_code
_entity_poly.pdbx_strand_id
1 'polypeptide(L)'
;MNLIQRASLLSALFLSVALAPTTHSGSLSAKEQAMVDWIDAHEDQAIELLAETVNIGSGTMNHAGVRAVGDVMSRELDALGLATRWIDMPPEMDRAGHLFASKEGKGKKFLLIGHLDTVFESDDEFQAFTREGNIGRGPGISDMKDGNAVLVYALKALQHIGALDDIAVTVAYTGDEEMTGKPLSISRRDLIDAGKWADITLGFEGAITTEGSDWATIARRSSSGWRLEVSGRQAHSSGVFSERVGAGAINEAARILDTFYNNVRGDYGLTFNAGTIQGGTTVNYDSTQNRGTTFGKTNVVPSEVIVDGGIRALSREQLAQAKEKMKTIVANHLPHTSASISFVDSYPPMPPSDGNRQLAEQLSVVNQDLGRGPMKIWDPLRRGAADISFVAPYTDALAGMGALGKGGHTPNESLELDSMALAIKRAAILMYRLSGTAEQE
;
A
#
# COMPACT_ATOMS: atom_id res chain seq x y z
N MET A 1 57.25 -45.75 44.61
CA MET A 1 56.45 -44.97 45.59
C MET A 1 55.28 -44.37 44.86
N ASN A 2 54.08 -44.96 45.05
CA ASN A 2 52.90 -44.68 44.34
C ASN A 2 52.10 -43.58 45.04
N LEU A 3 51.59 -42.59 44.24
CA LEU A 3 50.55 -41.72 44.72
C LEU A 3 49.41 -41.80 43.68
N ILE A 4 48.30 -42.38 44.12
CA ILE A 4 47.04 -42.53 43.41
C ILE A 4 46.26 -41.24 43.62
N GLN A 5 45.96 -40.52 42.53
CA GLN A 5 45.00 -39.42 42.55
C GLN A 5 43.60 -39.91 42.20
N ARG A 6 42.68 -39.74 43.14
CA ARG A 6 41.25 -39.97 42.93
C ARG A 6 40.62 -38.78 42.24
N ALA A 7 40.08 -38.98 41.03
CA ALA A 7 39.25 -38.03 40.35
C ALA A 7 37.79 -38.24 40.79
N SER A 8 37.17 -37.23 41.40
CA SER A 8 35.73 -37.19 41.73
C SER A 8 34.99 -36.64 40.53
N LEU A 9 34.14 -37.47 39.91
CA LEU A 9 33.16 -37.02 38.93
C LEU A 9 31.99 -36.34 39.67
N LEU A 10 31.81 -35.03 39.49
CA LEU A 10 30.56 -34.33 39.75
C LEU A 10 29.69 -34.41 38.49
N SER A 11 28.63 -35.20 38.54
CA SER A 11 27.58 -35.20 37.53
C SER A 11 26.65 -34.01 37.78
N ALA A 12 26.74 -32.96 36.96
CA ALA A 12 25.81 -31.85 36.94
C ALA A 12 24.54 -32.31 36.16
N LEU A 13 23.47 -32.48 36.88
CA LEU A 13 22.12 -32.76 36.28
C LEU A 13 21.58 -31.41 35.71
N PHE A 14 21.65 -31.23 34.40
CA PHE A 14 20.94 -30.15 33.74
C PHE A 14 19.45 -30.50 33.66
N LEU A 15 18.67 -29.88 34.53
CA LEU A 15 17.22 -29.89 34.45
C LEU A 15 16.80 -28.95 33.29
N SER A 16 16.58 -29.51 32.10
CA SER A 16 15.95 -28.79 30.98
C SER A 16 14.48 -28.58 31.30
N VAL A 17 14.15 -27.39 31.78
CA VAL A 17 12.77 -26.90 31.84
C VAL A 17 12.33 -26.66 30.39
N ALA A 18 11.61 -27.62 29.82
CA ALA A 18 10.89 -27.40 28.59
C ALA A 18 9.76 -26.39 28.92
N LEU A 19 9.92 -25.15 28.50
CA LEU A 19 8.78 -24.21 28.41
C LEU A 19 7.82 -24.83 27.38
N ALA A 20 6.72 -25.41 27.86
CA ALA A 20 5.58 -25.71 27.01
C ALA A 20 5.10 -24.41 26.39
N PRO A 21 4.79 -24.38 25.10
CA PRO A 21 4.15 -23.22 24.51
C PRO A 21 2.84 -23.01 25.27
N THR A 22 2.67 -21.84 25.88
CA THR A 22 1.39 -21.42 26.45
C THR A 22 0.42 -21.34 25.27
N THR A 23 -0.43 -22.35 25.14
CA THR A 23 -1.58 -22.28 24.27
C THR A 23 -2.47 -21.18 24.83
N HIS A 24 -2.50 -20.05 24.15
CA HIS A 24 -3.45 -18.99 24.41
C HIS A 24 -4.84 -19.57 24.10
N SER A 25 -5.59 -20.00 25.10
CA SER A 25 -7.02 -20.29 24.96
C SER A 25 -7.77 -19.01 25.29
N GLY A 26 -7.59 -17.98 24.48
CA GLY A 26 -8.44 -16.82 24.50
C GLY A 26 -9.83 -17.26 24.04
N SER A 27 -10.83 -16.95 24.80
CA SER A 27 -12.23 -17.08 24.39
C SER A 27 -12.74 -15.68 24.06
N LEU A 28 -13.53 -15.57 23.01
CA LEU A 28 -14.28 -14.35 22.72
C LEU A 28 -15.16 -14.01 23.92
N SER A 29 -15.25 -12.74 24.29
CA SER A 29 -16.23 -12.26 25.25
C SER A 29 -17.66 -12.42 24.70
N ALA A 30 -18.67 -12.31 25.53
CA ALA A 30 -20.08 -12.42 25.11
C ALA A 30 -20.44 -11.39 24.03
N LYS A 31 -19.89 -10.16 24.11
CA LYS A 31 -20.09 -9.12 23.09
C LYS A 31 -19.35 -9.44 21.78
N GLU A 32 -18.13 -9.96 21.88
CA GLU A 32 -17.38 -10.38 20.68
C GLU A 32 -18.07 -11.55 19.99
N GLN A 33 -18.58 -12.52 20.76
CA GLN A 33 -19.36 -13.61 20.19
C GLN A 33 -20.64 -13.10 19.52
N ALA A 34 -21.34 -12.15 20.13
CA ALA A 34 -22.52 -11.53 19.54
C ALA A 34 -22.19 -10.80 18.20
N MET A 35 -21.02 -10.13 18.10
CA MET A 35 -20.56 -9.58 16.82
C MET A 35 -20.30 -10.68 15.79
N VAL A 36 -19.63 -11.77 16.18
CA VAL A 36 -19.36 -12.90 15.28
C VAL A 36 -20.67 -13.50 14.75
N ASP A 37 -21.61 -13.79 15.63
CA ASP A 37 -22.92 -14.37 15.27
C ASP A 37 -23.71 -13.44 14.33
N TRP A 38 -23.65 -12.12 14.60
CA TRP A 38 -24.30 -11.12 13.76
C TRP A 38 -23.66 -11.05 12.37
N ILE A 39 -22.32 -11.05 12.30
CA ILE A 39 -21.58 -11.00 11.04
C ILE A 39 -21.90 -12.23 10.18
N ASP A 40 -21.91 -13.43 10.79
CA ASP A 40 -22.26 -14.68 10.08
C ASP A 40 -23.69 -14.66 9.52
N ALA A 41 -24.62 -14.04 10.25
CA ALA A 41 -25.99 -13.88 9.80
C ALA A 41 -26.18 -12.81 8.70
N HIS A 42 -25.18 -11.95 8.44
CA HIS A 42 -25.24 -10.83 7.49
C HIS A 42 -24.17 -10.90 6.39
N GLU A 43 -23.53 -12.05 6.20
CA GLU A 43 -22.49 -12.25 5.17
C GLU A 43 -23.03 -11.98 3.76
N ASP A 44 -24.22 -12.51 3.44
CA ASP A 44 -24.83 -12.30 2.13
C ASP A 44 -25.10 -10.81 1.84
N GLN A 45 -25.54 -10.04 2.83
CA GLN A 45 -25.75 -8.59 2.68
C GLN A 45 -24.44 -7.82 2.47
N ALA A 46 -23.32 -8.28 3.07
CA ALA A 46 -22.01 -7.69 2.80
C ALA A 46 -21.56 -7.96 1.37
N ILE A 47 -21.84 -9.16 0.86
CA ILE A 47 -21.56 -9.53 -0.54
C ILE A 47 -22.48 -8.76 -1.50
N GLU A 48 -23.75 -8.52 -1.14
CA GLU A 48 -24.67 -7.69 -1.92
C GLU A 48 -24.18 -6.24 -2.05
N LEU A 49 -23.68 -5.63 -0.96
CA LEU A 49 -23.08 -4.30 -0.99
C LEU A 49 -21.82 -4.26 -1.87
N LEU A 50 -20.99 -5.29 -1.81
CA LEU A 50 -19.84 -5.44 -2.69
C LEU A 50 -20.29 -5.52 -4.15
N ALA A 51 -21.28 -6.35 -4.46
CA ALA A 51 -21.80 -6.52 -5.83
C ALA A 51 -22.43 -5.21 -6.36
N GLU A 52 -23.15 -4.45 -5.52
CA GLU A 52 -23.68 -3.13 -5.87
C GLU A 52 -22.56 -2.20 -6.33
N THR A 53 -21.49 -2.09 -5.54
CA THR A 53 -20.37 -1.18 -5.86
C THR A 53 -19.51 -1.66 -7.03
N VAL A 54 -19.31 -2.97 -7.17
CA VAL A 54 -18.56 -3.55 -8.31
C VAL A 54 -19.28 -3.30 -9.63
N ASN A 55 -20.62 -3.33 -9.65
CA ASN A 55 -21.42 -3.02 -10.84
C ASN A 55 -21.43 -1.52 -11.22
N ILE A 56 -20.80 -0.66 -10.43
CA ILE A 56 -20.56 0.74 -10.78
C ILE A 56 -19.12 0.87 -11.28
N GLY A 57 -18.96 1.09 -12.58
CA GLY A 57 -17.62 1.36 -13.15
C GLY A 57 -17.05 2.65 -12.57
N SER A 58 -15.94 2.56 -11.84
CA SER A 58 -15.32 3.68 -11.12
C SER A 58 -13.82 3.82 -11.42
N GLY A 59 -13.40 3.67 -12.68
CA GLY A 59 -12.06 4.06 -13.10
C GLY A 59 -11.75 5.49 -12.62
N THR A 60 -10.50 5.78 -12.28
CA THR A 60 -10.14 7.08 -11.67
C THR A 60 -10.62 8.28 -12.50
N MET A 61 -10.61 8.14 -13.83
CA MET A 61 -11.06 9.21 -14.75
C MET A 61 -12.57 9.19 -15.00
N ASN A 62 -13.28 8.17 -14.56
CA ASN A 62 -14.74 8.14 -14.55
C ASN A 62 -15.29 8.81 -13.29
N HIS A 63 -15.22 10.15 -13.23
CA HIS A 63 -15.61 10.93 -12.06
C HIS A 63 -17.05 10.67 -11.60
N ALA A 64 -17.96 10.45 -12.54
CA ALA A 64 -19.35 10.12 -12.22
C ALA A 64 -19.47 8.75 -11.53
N GLY A 65 -18.70 7.76 -11.97
CA GLY A 65 -18.67 6.43 -11.37
C GLY A 65 -18.04 6.45 -9.98
N VAL A 66 -16.90 7.13 -9.81
CA VAL A 66 -16.26 7.32 -8.49
C VAL A 66 -17.24 7.99 -7.51
N ARG A 67 -17.96 9.04 -7.96
CA ARG A 67 -18.97 9.71 -7.15
C ARG A 67 -20.12 8.77 -6.81
N ALA A 68 -20.60 7.96 -7.74
CA ALA A 68 -21.71 7.03 -7.52
C ALA A 68 -21.35 5.93 -6.49
N VAL A 69 -20.11 5.40 -6.52
CA VAL A 69 -19.61 4.50 -5.45
C VAL A 69 -19.57 5.26 -4.12
N GLY A 70 -19.11 6.51 -4.12
CA GLY A 70 -19.14 7.37 -2.95
C GLY A 70 -20.53 7.59 -2.37
N ASP A 71 -21.56 7.76 -3.22
CA ASP A 71 -22.95 7.94 -2.80
C ASP A 71 -23.50 6.65 -2.14
N VAL A 72 -23.13 5.46 -2.64
CA VAL A 72 -23.45 4.18 -1.99
C VAL A 72 -22.79 4.09 -0.61
N MET A 73 -21.51 4.39 -0.50
CA MET A 73 -20.80 4.36 0.79
C MET A 73 -21.34 5.42 1.76
N SER A 74 -21.70 6.61 1.27
CA SER A 74 -22.31 7.66 2.08
C SER A 74 -23.63 7.20 2.69
N ARG A 75 -24.50 6.58 1.90
CA ARG A 75 -25.77 5.99 2.37
C ARG A 75 -25.55 5.02 3.55
N GLU A 76 -24.57 4.13 3.42
CA GLU A 76 -24.26 3.13 4.46
C GLU A 76 -23.71 3.78 5.73
N LEU A 77 -22.84 4.78 5.60
CA LEU A 77 -22.23 5.47 6.74
C LEU A 77 -23.21 6.43 7.43
N ASP A 78 -24.08 7.12 6.68
CA ASP A 78 -25.16 7.95 7.23
C ASP A 78 -26.14 7.12 8.06
N ALA A 79 -26.46 5.89 7.60
CA ALA A 79 -27.33 4.96 8.34
C ALA A 79 -26.70 4.51 9.68
N LEU A 80 -25.39 4.59 9.83
CA LEU A 80 -24.63 4.33 11.07
C LEU A 80 -24.49 5.58 11.96
N GLY A 81 -25.03 6.72 11.52
CA GLY A 81 -24.98 7.99 12.23
C GLY A 81 -23.64 8.71 12.13
N LEU A 82 -22.82 8.39 11.12
CA LEU A 82 -21.65 9.20 10.78
C LEU A 82 -22.08 10.41 9.95
N ALA A 83 -21.43 11.56 10.18
CA ALA A 83 -21.63 12.75 9.38
C ALA A 83 -20.76 12.68 8.13
N THR A 84 -21.38 12.40 6.98
CA THR A 84 -20.68 12.30 5.69
C THR A 84 -20.48 13.66 5.03
N ARG A 85 -19.38 13.84 4.33
CA ARG A 85 -19.08 15.00 3.48
C ARG A 85 -18.26 14.56 2.26
N TRP A 86 -18.62 15.09 1.11
CA TRP A 86 -17.79 15.00 -0.09
C TRP A 86 -16.84 16.19 -0.17
N ILE A 87 -15.60 15.95 -0.59
CA ILE A 87 -14.57 16.96 -0.81
C ILE A 87 -14.23 16.96 -2.30
N ASP A 88 -14.68 17.99 -3.00
CA ASP A 88 -14.36 18.15 -4.42
C ASP A 88 -12.88 18.51 -4.60
N MET A 89 -12.28 17.97 -5.64
CA MET A 89 -10.95 18.40 -6.07
C MET A 89 -11.06 19.63 -6.99
N PRO A 90 -10.02 20.49 -7.02
CA PRO A 90 -9.96 21.59 -7.97
C PRO A 90 -10.14 21.08 -9.43
N PRO A 91 -10.90 21.78 -10.28
CA PRO A 91 -11.17 21.33 -11.64
C PRO A 91 -9.90 21.04 -12.48
N GLU A 92 -8.83 21.82 -12.25
CA GLU A 92 -7.55 21.63 -12.93
C GLU A 92 -6.83 20.33 -12.53
N MET A 93 -7.24 19.71 -11.43
CA MET A 93 -6.69 18.42 -10.99
C MET A 93 -7.31 17.24 -11.75
N ASP A 94 -8.51 17.43 -12.32
CA ASP A 94 -9.23 16.42 -13.08
C ASP A 94 -9.43 15.12 -12.28
N ARG A 95 -10.03 15.24 -11.09
CA ARG A 95 -10.35 14.14 -10.16
C ARG A 95 -11.71 14.35 -9.52
N ALA A 96 -12.41 13.25 -9.25
CA ALA A 96 -13.77 13.29 -8.71
C ALA A 96 -13.87 13.92 -7.32
N GLY A 97 -12.89 13.66 -6.46
CA GLY A 97 -12.93 14.07 -5.06
C GLY A 97 -12.91 12.89 -4.09
N HIS A 98 -13.19 13.15 -2.81
CA HIS A 98 -13.06 12.20 -1.73
C HIS A 98 -14.31 12.21 -0.83
N LEU A 99 -14.67 11.06 -0.29
CA LEU A 99 -15.71 10.93 0.74
C LEU A 99 -15.06 10.81 2.11
N PHE A 100 -15.46 11.67 3.03
CA PHE A 100 -15.13 11.58 4.45
C PHE A 100 -16.41 11.41 5.26
N ALA A 101 -16.34 10.61 6.33
CA ALA A 101 -17.43 10.48 7.28
C ALA A 101 -16.84 10.43 8.70
N SER A 102 -17.49 11.08 9.67
CA SER A 102 -16.98 11.11 11.03
C SER A 102 -18.08 10.97 12.07
N LYS A 103 -17.73 10.35 13.20
CA LYS A 103 -18.56 10.23 14.38
C LYS A 103 -17.70 10.52 15.61
N GLU A 104 -18.19 11.41 16.43
CA GLU A 104 -17.59 11.68 17.75
C GLU A 104 -17.79 10.49 18.67
N GLY A 105 -16.84 10.28 19.58
CA GLY A 105 -16.87 9.22 20.57
C GLY A 105 -15.87 9.47 21.68
N LYS A 106 -15.70 8.48 22.56
CA LYS A 106 -14.74 8.49 23.65
C LYS A 106 -13.59 7.52 23.35
N GLY A 107 -12.48 7.62 24.06
CA GLY A 107 -11.36 6.70 23.94
C GLY A 107 -10.48 6.96 22.71
N LYS A 108 -9.94 5.89 22.13
CA LYS A 108 -9.06 5.95 20.97
C LYS A 108 -9.78 6.45 19.72
N LYS A 109 -9.09 7.25 18.92
CA LYS A 109 -9.55 7.81 17.65
C LYS A 109 -9.09 6.94 16.51
N PHE A 110 -10.03 6.41 15.74
CA PHE A 110 -9.74 5.54 14.60
C PHE A 110 -9.89 6.29 13.27
N LEU A 111 -8.90 6.17 12.40
CA LEU A 111 -9.00 6.50 10.99
C LEU A 111 -9.09 5.21 10.18
N LEU A 112 -10.16 5.04 9.41
CA LEU A 112 -10.38 3.90 8.55
C LEU A 112 -10.25 4.36 7.09
N ILE A 113 -9.33 3.74 6.33
CA ILE A 113 -8.98 4.19 4.98
C ILE A 113 -9.38 3.17 3.94
N GLY A 114 -10.04 3.65 2.88
CA GLY A 114 -10.27 2.94 1.64
C GLY A 114 -10.20 3.88 0.44
N HIS A 115 -10.46 3.36 -0.76
CA HIS A 115 -10.63 4.18 -1.96
C HIS A 115 -11.83 3.73 -2.81
N LEU A 116 -12.32 4.64 -3.65
CA LEU A 116 -13.55 4.48 -4.43
C LEU A 116 -13.25 4.15 -5.90
N ASP A 117 -12.08 4.58 -6.37
CA ASP A 117 -11.66 4.39 -7.75
C ASP A 117 -11.05 3.01 -8.00
N THR A 118 -10.86 2.69 -9.26
CA THR A 118 -10.21 1.47 -9.74
C THR A 118 -9.34 1.80 -10.96
N VAL A 119 -8.48 0.88 -11.36
CA VAL A 119 -7.69 0.99 -12.61
C VAL A 119 -8.53 0.76 -13.88
N PHE A 120 -9.77 0.28 -13.76
CA PHE A 120 -10.63 -0.09 -14.90
C PHE A 120 -11.47 1.10 -15.34
N GLU A 121 -11.08 1.74 -16.43
CA GLU A 121 -11.78 2.88 -16.99
C GLU A 121 -13.08 2.47 -17.70
N SER A 122 -13.93 3.43 -18.08
CA SER A 122 -15.27 3.18 -18.62
C SER A 122 -15.29 2.47 -19.97
N ASP A 123 -14.19 2.45 -20.70
CA ASP A 123 -14.01 1.73 -21.97
C ASP A 123 -13.39 0.33 -21.81
N ASP A 124 -13.12 -0.11 -20.58
CA ASP A 124 -12.70 -1.48 -20.29
C ASP A 124 -13.90 -2.44 -20.42
N GLU A 125 -13.65 -3.63 -20.99
CA GLU A 125 -14.68 -4.68 -21.13
C GLU A 125 -15.04 -5.36 -19.79
N PHE A 126 -14.18 -5.27 -18.78
CA PHE A 126 -14.34 -5.86 -17.47
C PHE A 126 -15.11 -4.92 -16.53
N GLN A 127 -16.46 -4.95 -16.60
CA GLN A 127 -17.32 -3.94 -15.95
C GLN A 127 -18.39 -4.49 -14.99
N ALA A 128 -18.55 -5.79 -14.84
CA ALA A 128 -19.67 -6.35 -14.08
C ALA A 128 -19.21 -7.35 -13.01
N PHE A 129 -19.95 -7.37 -11.90
CA PHE A 129 -19.83 -8.42 -10.89
C PHE A 129 -20.36 -9.75 -11.43
N THR A 130 -19.58 -10.81 -11.23
CA THR A 130 -20.00 -12.19 -11.49
C THR A 130 -19.60 -13.07 -10.30
N ARG A 131 -20.38 -14.12 -10.05
CA ARG A 131 -20.11 -15.07 -8.96
C ARG A 131 -20.15 -16.50 -9.49
N GLU A 132 -19.11 -17.25 -9.18
CA GLU A 132 -19.01 -18.70 -9.42
C GLU A 132 -18.64 -19.40 -8.10
N GLY A 133 -19.63 -20.02 -7.46
CA GLY A 133 -19.47 -20.60 -6.14
C GLY A 133 -19.01 -19.56 -5.11
N ASN A 134 -17.82 -19.78 -4.52
CA ASN A 134 -17.21 -18.86 -3.56
C ASN A 134 -16.32 -17.76 -4.19
N ILE A 135 -16.21 -17.74 -5.50
CA ILE A 135 -15.36 -16.76 -6.18
C ILE A 135 -16.23 -15.68 -6.82
N GLY A 136 -16.00 -14.43 -6.38
CA GLY A 136 -16.51 -13.22 -7.02
C GLY A 136 -15.48 -12.68 -8.02
N ARG A 137 -15.93 -12.07 -9.12
CA ARG A 137 -15.09 -11.37 -10.11
C ARG A 137 -15.73 -10.04 -10.47
N GLY A 138 -14.93 -9.05 -10.80
CA GLY A 138 -15.38 -7.75 -11.25
C GLY A 138 -14.38 -6.64 -10.98
N PRO A 139 -14.51 -5.46 -11.60
CA PRO A 139 -13.52 -4.37 -11.50
C PRO A 139 -13.44 -3.81 -10.09
N GLY A 140 -12.23 -3.84 -9.53
CA GLY A 140 -11.96 -3.35 -8.18
C GLY A 140 -12.56 -4.23 -7.08
N ILE A 141 -12.95 -5.47 -7.39
CA ILE A 141 -13.57 -6.37 -6.41
C ILE A 141 -12.65 -6.66 -5.24
N SER A 142 -11.33 -6.70 -5.46
CA SER A 142 -10.30 -6.92 -4.43
C SER A 142 -9.37 -5.72 -4.24
N ASP A 143 -9.50 -4.69 -5.07
CA ASP A 143 -8.73 -3.46 -5.02
C ASP A 143 -9.63 -2.25 -5.32
N MET A 144 -10.38 -1.71 -4.27
CA MET A 144 -10.54 -2.34 -2.94
C MET A 144 -12.00 -2.27 -2.49
N LYS A 145 -12.97 -2.55 -3.38
CA LYS A 145 -14.41 -2.45 -3.04
C LYS A 145 -14.84 -3.45 -1.95
N ASP A 146 -14.17 -4.62 -1.87
CA ASP A 146 -14.34 -5.58 -0.76
C ASP A 146 -13.97 -4.95 0.58
N GLY A 147 -12.82 -4.26 0.64
CA GLY A 147 -12.36 -3.60 1.84
C GLY A 147 -13.31 -2.50 2.30
N ASN A 148 -13.94 -1.77 1.35
CA ASN A 148 -14.96 -0.77 1.66
C ASN A 148 -16.21 -1.43 2.30
N ALA A 149 -16.65 -2.58 1.78
CA ALA A 149 -17.76 -3.34 2.36
C ALA A 149 -17.38 -3.94 3.73
N VAL A 150 -16.17 -4.49 3.88
CA VAL A 150 -15.63 -4.99 5.16
C VAL A 150 -15.63 -3.89 6.22
N LEU A 151 -15.16 -2.69 5.88
CA LEU A 151 -15.14 -1.54 6.79
C LEU A 151 -16.56 -1.19 7.28
N VAL A 152 -17.51 -1.06 6.36
CA VAL A 152 -18.92 -0.74 6.70
C VAL A 152 -19.52 -1.80 7.60
N TYR A 153 -19.35 -3.09 7.28
CA TYR A 153 -19.91 -4.17 8.09
C TYR A 153 -19.22 -4.35 9.42
N ALA A 154 -17.95 -4.00 9.56
CA ALA A 154 -17.27 -3.94 10.86
C ALA A 154 -17.90 -2.85 11.76
N LEU A 155 -18.23 -1.68 11.21
CA LEU A 155 -18.92 -0.62 11.94
C LEU A 155 -20.37 -1.03 12.29
N LYS A 156 -21.09 -1.71 11.41
CA LYS A 156 -22.43 -2.26 11.68
C LYS A 156 -22.41 -3.29 12.82
N ALA A 157 -21.39 -4.16 12.86
CA ALA A 157 -21.23 -5.13 13.93
C ALA A 157 -20.97 -4.45 15.30
N LEU A 158 -20.17 -3.38 15.32
CA LEU A 158 -19.97 -2.55 16.52
C LEU A 158 -21.25 -1.83 16.93
N GLN A 159 -22.05 -1.34 15.99
CA GLN A 159 -23.36 -0.76 16.27
C GLN A 159 -24.32 -1.79 16.87
N HIS A 160 -24.33 -3.02 16.35
CA HIS A 160 -25.20 -4.10 16.84
C HIS A 160 -25.02 -4.38 18.35
N ILE A 161 -23.79 -4.30 18.85
CA ILE A 161 -23.49 -4.50 20.29
C ILE A 161 -23.53 -3.19 21.10
N GLY A 162 -23.90 -2.06 20.47
CA GLY A 162 -23.94 -0.75 21.12
C GLY A 162 -22.58 -0.11 21.39
N ALA A 163 -21.50 -0.63 20.82
CA ALA A 163 -20.15 -0.10 21.05
C ALA A 163 -19.77 1.07 20.14
N LEU A 164 -20.43 1.23 18.99
CA LEU A 164 -20.08 2.27 18.00
C LEU A 164 -20.26 3.69 18.55
N ASP A 165 -21.20 3.91 19.48
CA ASP A 165 -21.47 5.22 20.06
C ASP A 165 -20.35 5.73 20.98
N ASP A 166 -19.51 4.83 21.47
CA ASP A 166 -18.37 5.16 22.31
C ASP A 166 -17.05 5.27 21.54
N ILE A 167 -17.02 4.94 20.26
CA ILE A 167 -15.81 4.95 19.42
C ILE A 167 -15.75 6.24 18.59
N ALA A 168 -14.66 7.00 18.72
CA ALA A 168 -14.38 8.11 17.82
C ALA A 168 -13.82 7.56 16.50
N VAL A 169 -14.51 7.79 15.38
CA VAL A 169 -14.13 7.25 14.08
C VAL A 169 -14.22 8.28 12.98
N THR A 170 -13.22 8.28 12.10
CA THR A 170 -13.25 8.96 10.81
C THR A 170 -13.01 7.90 9.72
N VAL A 171 -13.87 7.84 8.74
CA VAL A 171 -13.69 7.06 7.50
C VAL A 171 -13.21 8.02 6.42
N ALA A 172 -12.19 7.65 5.68
CA ALA A 172 -11.66 8.38 4.54
C ALA A 172 -11.62 7.47 3.31
N TYR A 173 -12.44 7.76 2.32
CA TYR A 173 -12.41 7.13 1.02
C TYR A 173 -11.86 8.12 -0.01
N THR A 174 -10.68 7.87 -0.53
CA THR A 174 -10.12 8.66 -1.64
C THR A 174 -10.72 8.20 -2.97
N GLY A 175 -10.86 9.12 -3.91
CA GLY A 175 -11.40 8.80 -5.25
C GLY A 175 -10.34 8.90 -6.34
N ASP A 176 -9.07 8.79 -5.97
CA ASP A 176 -7.94 8.90 -6.89
C ASP A 176 -6.69 8.14 -6.38
N GLU A 177 -6.89 7.01 -5.70
CA GLU A 177 -5.77 6.20 -5.20
C GLU A 177 -4.96 5.65 -6.37
N GLU A 178 -5.62 5.10 -7.36
CA GLU A 178 -5.01 4.42 -8.49
C GLU A 178 -4.28 5.39 -9.45
N MET A 179 -4.77 6.62 -9.53
CA MET A 179 -4.14 7.70 -10.31
C MET A 179 -4.20 9.03 -9.56
N THR A 180 -3.31 9.18 -8.58
CA THR A 180 -3.31 10.30 -7.65
C THR A 180 -3.27 11.66 -8.32
N GLY A 181 -4.23 12.53 -7.97
CA GLY A 181 -4.26 13.93 -8.40
C GLY A 181 -3.08 14.73 -7.85
N LYS A 182 -2.62 15.70 -8.62
CA LYS A 182 -1.47 16.53 -8.26
C LYS A 182 -1.83 18.02 -8.27
N PRO A 183 -1.27 18.80 -7.32
CA PRO A 183 -0.22 18.43 -6.36
C PRO A 183 -0.76 17.63 -5.17
N LEU A 184 0.06 16.71 -4.63
CA LEU A 184 -0.29 15.86 -3.48
C LEU A 184 -0.65 16.66 -2.21
N SER A 185 -0.12 17.86 -2.07
CA SER A 185 -0.45 18.79 -0.98
C SER A 185 -1.92 19.24 -0.98
N ILE A 186 -2.64 19.03 -2.07
CA ILE A 186 -4.08 19.28 -2.18
C ILE A 186 -4.82 17.94 -2.09
N SER A 187 -4.51 16.97 -2.96
CA SER A 187 -5.26 15.71 -3.04
C SER A 187 -5.17 14.87 -1.75
N ARG A 188 -4.11 14.97 -0.99
CA ARG A 188 -3.93 14.21 0.27
C ARG A 188 -4.01 15.07 1.54
N ARG A 189 -4.36 16.36 1.42
CA ARG A 189 -4.43 17.28 2.58
C ARG A 189 -5.40 16.78 3.65
N ASP A 190 -6.63 16.49 3.27
CA ASP A 190 -7.68 16.11 4.21
C ASP A 190 -7.42 14.73 4.82
N LEU A 191 -6.84 13.80 4.06
CA LEU A 191 -6.40 12.50 4.55
C LEU A 191 -5.26 12.65 5.59
N ILE A 192 -4.27 13.50 5.30
CA ILE A 192 -3.17 13.78 6.24
C ILE A 192 -3.70 14.45 7.52
N ASP A 193 -4.66 15.37 7.41
CA ASP A 193 -5.24 16.02 8.57
C ASP A 193 -6.08 15.05 9.42
N ALA A 194 -6.78 14.10 8.79
CA ALA A 194 -7.41 12.99 9.49
C ALA A 194 -6.39 12.08 10.20
N GLY A 195 -5.24 11.81 9.56
CA GLY A 195 -4.15 11.06 10.20
C GLY A 195 -3.53 11.75 11.42
N LYS A 196 -3.42 13.08 11.40
CA LYS A 196 -2.96 13.85 12.57
C LYS A 196 -3.97 13.84 13.73
N TRP A 197 -5.24 13.67 13.44
CA TRP A 197 -6.29 13.55 14.44
C TRP A 197 -6.35 12.17 15.07
N ALA A 198 -6.02 11.11 14.31
CA ALA A 198 -6.17 9.72 14.71
C ALA A 198 -5.06 9.21 15.64
N ASP A 199 -5.41 8.34 16.58
CA ASP A 199 -4.44 7.54 17.35
C ASP A 199 -4.05 6.27 16.58
N ILE A 200 -5.01 5.66 15.89
CA ILE A 200 -4.87 4.39 15.17
C ILE A 200 -5.46 4.52 13.76
N THR A 201 -4.73 4.02 12.77
CA THR A 201 -5.22 3.95 11.39
C THR A 201 -5.27 2.51 10.89
N LEU A 202 -6.40 2.13 10.30
CA LEU A 202 -6.59 0.84 9.64
C LEU A 202 -6.84 1.06 8.15
N GLY A 203 -6.05 0.41 7.30
CA GLY A 203 -6.20 0.43 5.84
C GLY A 203 -6.83 -0.86 5.34
N PHE A 204 -7.92 -0.75 4.58
CA PHE A 204 -8.79 -1.87 4.24
C PHE A 204 -8.51 -2.48 2.86
N GLU A 205 -7.36 -2.24 2.26
CA GLU A 205 -6.92 -3.05 1.11
C GLU A 205 -6.74 -4.53 1.47
N GLY A 206 -6.69 -5.40 0.46
CA GLY A 206 -6.74 -6.84 0.59
C GLY A 206 -5.76 -7.46 1.60
N ALA A 207 -6.24 -8.44 2.35
CA ALA A 207 -5.45 -9.26 3.28
C ALA A 207 -4.51 -10.22 2.54
N ILE A 208 -3.65 -10.87 3.29
CA ILE A 208 -2.72 -11.88 2.76
C ILE A 208 -2.84 -13.15 3.56
N THR A 209 -3.18 -14.24 2.88
CA THR A 209 -3.07 -15.61 3.37
C THR A 209 -2.26 -16.43 2.38
N THR A 210 -1.18 -17.01 2.82
CA THR A 210 -0.32 -17.86 1.98
C THR A 210 0.40 -18.90 2.83
N GLU A 211 0.71 -20.05 2.24
CA GLU A 211 1.38 -21.15 2.93
C GLU A 211 0.68 -21.58 4.24
N GLY A 212 -0.66 -21.52 4.24
CA GLY A 212 -1.47 -21.88 5.41
C GLY A 212 -1.36 -20.91 6.60
N SER A 213 -0.82 -19.73 6.40
CA SER A 213 -0.67 -18.68 7.43
C SER A 213 -1.33 -17.38 7.00
N ASP A 214 -1.91 -16.67 7.96
CA ASP A 214 -2.37 -15.30 7.80
C ASP A 214 -1.24 -14.32 8.13
N TRP A 215 -1.22 -13.15 7.44
CA TRP A 215 -0.13 -12.20 7.54
C TRP A 215 -0.65 -10.78 7.80
N ALA A 216 0.01 -10.06 8.69
CA ALA A 216 -0.25 -8.66 8.98
C ALA A 216 0.70 -7.74 8.21
N THR A 217 0.20 -6.64 7.67
CA THR A 217 0.99 -5.65 6.92
C THR A 217 1.25 -4.43 7.79
N ILE A 218 2.48 -4.29 8.29
CA ILE A 218 2.94 -3.19 9.16
C ILE A 218 3.83 -2.17 8.45
N ALA A 219 4.12 -2.41 7.17
CA ALA A 219 5.02 -1.57 6.39
C ALA A 219 4.70 -1.64 4.90
N ARG A 220 4.91 -0.50 4.20
CA ARG A 220 4.80 -0.38 2.74
C ARG A 220 5.94 0.48 2.21
N ARG A 221 6.49 0.12 1.05
CA ARG A 221 7.53 0.93 0.42
C ARG A 221 6.92 2.14 -0.28
N SER A 222 7.72 3.22 -0.41
CA SER A 222 7.38 4.37 -1.24
C SER A 222 7.22 3.99 -2.71
N SER A 223 6.57 4.88 -3.46
CA SER A 223 6.58 4.87 -4.93
C SER A 223 6.96 6.26 -5.42
N SER A 224 8.06 6.37 -6.16
CA SER A 224 8.53 7.62 -6.77
C SER A 224 9.09 7.34 -8.15
N GLY A 225 8.93 8.30 -9.07
CA GLY A 225 9.55 8.26 -10.39
C GLY A 225 10.88 9.01 -10.41
N TRP A 226 11.75 8.65 -11.36
CA TRP A 226 12.93 9.44 -11.70
C TRP A 226 13.13 9.48 -13.22
N ARG A 227 13.68 10.60 -13.69
CA ARG A 227 14.07 10.79 -15.10
C ARG A 227 15.50 11.25 -15.16
N LEU A 228 16.29 10.56 -15.98
CA LEU A 228 17.65 10.91 -16.34
C LEU A 228 17.65 11.41 -17.79
N GLU A 229 18.14 12.62 -17.99
CA GLU A 229 18.37 13.21 -19.30
C GLU A 229 19.87 13.38 -19.50
N VAL A 230 20.39 12.87 -20.63
CA VAL A 230 21.81 12.91 -20.93
C VAL A 230 22.01 13.53 -22.30
N SER A 231 22.95 14.46 -22.39
CA SER A 231 23.37 15.03 -23.65
C SER A 231 24.86 14.79 -23.94
N GLY A 232 25.21 14.78 -25.21
CA GLY A 232 26.58 14.61 -25.67
C GLY A 232 26.83 15.35 -26.98
N ARG A 233 28.09 15.52 -27.34
CA ARG A 233 28.45 16.18 -28.58
C ARG A 233 28.24 15.25 -29.78
N GLN A 234 27.36 15.64 -30.70
CA GLN A 234 27.18 14.94 -31.96
C GLN A 234 28.40 15.13 -32.86
N ALA A 235 28.92 14.06 -33.47
CA ALA A 235 30.04 14.07 -34.36
C ALA A 235 30.06 12.81 -35.26
N HIS A 236 30.96 12.74 -36.20
CA HIS A 236 31.23 11.48 -36.92
C HIS A 236 31.85 10.45 -35.96
N SER A 237 31.41 9.20 -36.04
CA SER A 237 31.77 8.14 -35.07
C SER A 237 33.28 7.83 -35.04
N SER A 238 34.04 8.10 -36.10
CA SER A 238 35.50 7.96 -36.10
C SER A 238 36.19 8.90 -35.09
N GLY A 239 35.53 9.95 -34.64
CA GLY A 239 36.02 10.87 -33.62
C GLY A 239 35.64 10.53 -32.19
N VAL A 240 34.86 9.48 -31.94
CA VAL A 240 34.44 9.08 -30.61
C VAL A 240 35.65 8.78 -29.73
N PHE A 241 35.56 9.14 -28.43
CA PHE A 241 36.62 9.07 -27.42
C PHE A 241 37.82 9.99 -27.61
N SER A 242 37.84 10.82 -28.65
CA SER A 242 38.85 11.86 -28.76
C SER A 242 38.57 13.02 -27.79
N GLU A 243 39.60 13.78 -27.43
CA GLU A 243 39.48 15.01 -26.63
C GLU A 243 38.46 16.02 -27.21
N ARG A 244 38.31 16.02 -28.54
CA ARG A 244 37.40 16.93 -29.24
C ARG A 244 35.94 16.52 -29.16
N VAL A 245 35.62 15.23 -29.16
CA VAL A 245 34.26 14.69 -29.29
C VAL A 245 33.75 14.11 -27.99
N GLY A 246 34.56 13.39 -27.24
CA GLY A 246 34.13 12.69 -26.03
C GLY A 246 33.39 11.39 -26.31
N ALA A 247 32.65 10.89 -25.30
CA ALA A 247 32.03 9.56 -25.31
C ALA A 247 30.64 9.52 -25.99
N GLY A 248 29.94 10.64 -26.06
CA GLY A 248 28.54 10.71 -26.49
C GLY A 248 27.53 10.28 -25.43
N ALA A 249 26.29 10.66 -25.66
CA ALA A 249 25.22 10.53 -24.62
C ALA A 249 24.92 9.09 -24.23
N ILE A 250 24.94 8.12 -25.15
CA ILE A 250 24.63 6.71 -24.81
C ILE A 250 25.69 6.10 -23.88
N ASN A 251 26.98 6.36 -24.12
CA ASN A 251 28.04 5.85 -23.25
C ASN A 251 28.00 6.51 -21.86
N GLU A 252 27.64 7.79 -21.78
CA GLU A 252 27.46 8.48 -20.51
C GLU A 252 26.24 7.92 -19.74
N ALA A 253 25.11 7.70 -20.40
CA ALA A 253 23.94 7.07 -19.77
C ALA A 253 24.26 5.66 -19.26
N ALA A 254 24.99 4.86 -20.06
CA ALA A 254 25.42 3.51 -19.65
C ALA A 254 26.32 3.55 -18.40
N ARG A 255 27.30 4.49 -18.36
CA ARG A 255 28.15 4.70 -17.16
C ARG A 255 27.31 5.05 -15.94
N ILE A 256 26.36 5.98 -16.07
CA ILE A 256 25.50 6.41 -14.97
C ILE A 256 24.67 5.23 -14.44
N LEU A 257 24.02 4.49 -15.34
CA LEU A 257 23.17 3.34 -14.94
C LEU A 257 23.99 2.20 -14.31
N ASP A 258 25.18 1.91 -14.85
CA ASP A 258 26.11 0.95 -14.24
C ASP A 258 26.56 1.42 -12.86
N THR A 259 26.85 2.71 -12.70
CA THR A 259 27.24 3.27 -11.41
C THR A 259 26.07 3.25 -10.42
N PHE A 260 24.83 3.47 -10.85
CA PHE A 260 23.65 3.28 -10.00
C PHE A 260 23.56 1.84 -9.50
N TYR A 261 23.69 0.86 -10.41
CA TYR A 261 23.67 -0.55 -10.07
C TYR A 261 24.75 -0.90 -9.04
N ASN A 262 25.97 -0.40 -9.17
CA ASN A 262 27.08 -0.74 -8.31
C ASN A 262 27.08 0.00 -6.95
N ASN A 263 26.61 1.26 -6.90
CA ASN A 263 26.83 2.15 -5.77
C ASN A 263 25.54 2.57 -5.03
N VAL A 264 24.37 2.36 -5.61
CA VAL A 264 23.09 2.77 -4.98
C VAL A 264 22.30 1.58 -4.46
N ARG A 265 22.35 0.42 -5.13
CA ARG A 265 21.67 -0.80 -4.70
C ARG A 265 22.30 -1.43 -3.47
N GLY A 266 21.57 -2.31 -2.79
CA GLY A 266 22.10 -3.21 -1.76
C GLY A 266 21.44 -3.05 -0.40
N ASP A 267 20.89 -1.89 -0.08
CA ASP A 267 20.17 -1.69 1.17
C ASP A 267 18.82 -2.41 1.14
N TYR A 268 18.49 -3.15 2.21
CA TYR A 268 17.20 -3.81 2.33
C TYR A 268 16.05 -2.78 2.24
N GLY A 269 15.05 -3.08 1.43
CA GLY A 269 13.91 -2.19 1.22
C GLY A 269 14.09 -1.20 0.06
N LEU A 270 15.32 -0.94 -0.40
CA LEU A 270 15.59 -0.08 -1.53
C LEU A 270 15.61 -0.87 -2.85
N THR A 271 14.77 -0.45 -3.78
CA THR A 271 14.85 -0.92 -5.18
C THR A 271 14.67 0.26 -6.12
N PHE A 272 15.35 0.22 -7.27
CA PHE A 272 15.13 1.14 -8.36
C PHE A 272 15.24 0.39 -9.69
N ASN A 273 14.53 0.89 -10.69
CA ASN A 273 14.47 0.29 -12.01
C ASN A 273 14.53 1.37 -13.06
N ALA A 274 15.34 1.17 -14.12
CA ALA A 274 15.22 1.89 -15.38
C ALA A 274 14.13 1.18 -16.20
N GLY A 275 12.96 1.78 -16.30
CA GLY A 275 11.79 1.20 -16.99
C GLY A 275 11.87 1.36 -18.50
N THR A 276 12.33 2.52 -18.96
CA THR A 276 12.53 2.82 -20.38
C THR A 276 13.85 3.54 -20.62
N ILE A 277 14.46 3.32 -21.77
CA ILE A 277 15.62 4.07 -22.25
C ILE A 277 15.46 4.34 -23.73
N GLN A 278 15.64 5.59 -24.12
CA GLN A 278 15.62 6.03 -25.53
C GLN A 278 16.84 6.90 -25.80
N GLY A 279 17.54 6.62 -26.90
CA GLY A 279 18.78 7.34 -27.21
C GLY A 279 19.07 7.40 -28.70
N GLY A 280 19.72 8.48 -29.12
CA GLY A 280 20.06 8.73 -30.53
C GLY A 280 20.67 10.10 -30.77
N THR A 281 20.59 10.56 -32.03
CA THR A 281 20.87 11.95 -32.39
C THR A 281 19.66 12.85 -32.20
N THR A 282 18.47 12.26 -32.15
CA THR A 282 17.22 12.94 -31.79
C THR A 282 16.33 11.98 -31.03
N VAL A 283 15.76 12.46 -29.95
CA VAL A 283 14.78 11.73 -29.13
C VAL A 283 13.51 12.57 -29.02
N ASN A 284 12.40 12.04 -29.53
CA ASN A 284 11.07 12.62 -29.31
C ASN A 284 10.35 11.74 -28.31
N TYR A 285 10.10 12.27 -27.10
CA TYR A 285 9.53 11.51 -26.00
C TYR A 285 8.28 12.18 -25.45
N ASP A 286 7.17 11.43 -25.41
CA ASP A 286 5.92 11.81 -24.75
C ASP A 286 5.88 11.18 -23.36
N SER A 287 6.05 12.01 -22.36
CA SER A 287 6.06 11.58 -20.93
C SER A 287 4.68 11.18 -20.43
N THR A 288 3.60 11.60 -21.07
CA THR A 288 2.24 11.26 -20.64
C THR A 288 1.85 9.85 -21.06
N GLN A 289 2.38 9.41 -22.19
CA GLN A 289 2.14 8.07 -22.74
C GLN A 289 3.31 7.10 -22.53
N ASN A 290 4.39 7.54 -21.89
CA ASN A 290 5.63 6.78 -21.68
C ASN A 290 6.19 6.14 -22.97
N ARG A 291 6.08 6.84 -24.08
CA ARG A 291 6.54 6.35 -25.41
C ARG A 291 7.23 7.44 -26.21
N GLY A 292 8.03 7.02 -27.18
CA GLY A 292 8.69 7.97 -28.06
C GLY A 292 9.33 7.30 -29.26
N THR A 293 9.94 8.15 -30.09
CA THR A 293 10.69 7.73 -31.25
C THR A 293 12.12 8.27 -31.20
N THR A 294 13.07 7.50 -31.70
CA THR A 294 14.46 7.90 -31.76
C THR A 294 14.98 7.81 -33.19
N PHE A 295 15.90 8.72 -33.53
CA PHE A 295 16.65 8.65 -34.76
C PHE A 295 18.15 8.66 -34.47
N GLY A 296 18.91 7.83 -35.18
CA GLY A 296 20.36 7.76 -35.08
C GLY A 296 20.96 7.02 -36.30
N LYS A 297 22.28 7.15 -36.49
CA LYS A 297 23.05 6.44 -37.51
C LYS A 297 24.27 5.81 -36.86
N THR A 298 24.70 4.66 -37.36
CA THR A 298 25.86 3.91 -36.81
C THR A 298 27.17 4.66 -36.92
N ASN A 299 27.27 5.63 -37.86
CA ASN A 299 28.44 6.46 -38.08
C ASN A 299 28.34 7.87 -37.43
N VAL A 300 27.39 8.07 -36.50
CA VAL A 300 27.19 9.33 -35.76
C VAL A 300 27.23 9.07 -34.28
N VAL A 301 27.98 9.88 -33.53
CA VAL A 301 27.99 9.88 -32.06
C VAL A 301 26.64 10.43 -31.54
N PRO A 302 25.90 9.68 -30.72
CA PRO A 302 24.57 10.09 -30.23
C PRO A 302 24.67 11.29 -29.29
N SER A 303 23.69 12.20 -29.42
CA SER A 303 23.66 13.44 -28.65
C SER A 303 22.64 13.44 -27.51
N GLU A 304 21.66 12.52 -27.50
CA GLU A 304 20.57 12.55 -26.54
C GLU A 304 20.23 11.15 -26.00
N VAL A 305 19.96 11.07 -24.71
CA VAL A 305 19.35 9.89 -24.05
C VAL A 305 18.37 10.37 -23.00
N ILE A 306 17.21 9.73 -22.95
CA ILE A 306 16.22 9.87 -21.89
C ILE A 306 15.99 8.48 -21.26
N VAL A 307 16.04 8.41 -19.92
CA VAL A 307 15.73 7.21 -19.16
C VAL A 307 14.67 7.57 -18.12
N ASP A 308 13.55 6.86 -18.13
CA ASP A 308 12.55 6.94 -17.07
C ASP A 308 12.60 5.69 -16.19
N GLY A 309 12.44 5.88 -14.90
CA GLY A 309 12.50 4.79 -13.96
C GLY A 309 11.72 5.03 -12.69
N GLY A 310 11.62 3.99 -11.88
CA GLY A 310 10.99 4.03 -10.57
C GLY A 310 12.00 3.78 -9.46
N ILE A 311 11.69 4.28 -8.26
CA ILE A 311 12.45 4.03 -7.04
C ILE A 311 11.48 3.80 -5.88
N ARG A 312 11.78 2.79 -5.06
CA ARG A 312 11.01 2.41 -3.88
C ARG A 312 11.94 2.26 -2.69
N ALA A 313 11.55 2.82 -1.56
CA ALA A 313 12.31 2.78 -0.31
C ALA A 313 11.38 2.47 0.87
N LEU A 314 11.95 1.97 1.96
CA LEU A 314 11.21 1.60 3.16
C LEU A 314 11.10 2.76 4.17
N SER A 315 11.94 3.80 4.05
CA SER A 315 11.84 5.02 4.85
C SER A 315 12.13 6.27 4.01
N ARG A 316 11.71 7.44 4.53
CA ARG A 316 11.98 8.74 3.90
C ARG A 316 13.48 9.05 3.84
N GLU A 317 14.21 8.68 4.88
CA GLU A 317 15.66 8.85 4.99
C GLU A 317 16.39 8.00 3.95
N GLN A 318 15.99 6.74 3.79
CA GLN A 318 16.54 5.83 2.78
C GLN A 318 16.29 6.37 1.37
N LEU A 319 15.07 6.85 1.09
CA LEU A 319 14.73 7.46 -0.21
C LEU A 319 15.58 8.71 -0.48
N ALA A 320 15.70 9.60 0.50
CA ALA A 320 16.50 10.81 0.39
C ALA A 320 17.99 10.50 0.14
N GLN A 321 18.57 9.57 0.89
CA GLN A 321 19.95 9.14 0.70
C GLN A 321 20.18 8.53 -0.69
N ALA A 322 19.27 7.69 -1.17
CA ALA A 322 19.37 7.10 -2.50
C ALA A 322 19.33 8.17 -3.59
N LYS A 323 18.39 9.14 -3.50
CA LYS A 323 18.30 10.28 -4.44
C LYS A 323 19.57 11.13 -4.45
N GLU A 324 20.16 11.42 -3.29
CA GLU A 324 21.41 12.19 -3.21
C GLU A 324 22.63 11.41 -3.79
N LYS A 325 22.70 10.10 -3.56
CA LYS A 325 23.70 9.26 -4.23
C LYS A 325 23.55 9.32 -5.76
N MET A 326 22.30 9.19 -6.26
CA MET A 326 22.02 9.27 -7.69
C MET A 326 22.40 10.64 -8.28
N LYS A 327 22.04 11.74 -7.62
CA LYS A 327 22.42 13.11 -8.03
C LYS A 327 23.94 13.27 -8.08
N THR A 328 24.65 12.80 -7.08
CA THR A 328 26.13 12.86 -7.02
C THR A 328 26.78 12.11 -8.18
N ILE A 329 26.26 10.94 -8.54
CA ILE A 329 26.73 10.14 -9.68
C ILE A 329 26.49 10.88 -11.00
N VAL A 330 25.30 11.48 -11.15
CA VAL A 330 24.92 12.23 -12.35
C VAL A 330 25.72 13.51 -12.51
N ALA A 331 26.09 14.17 -11.42
CA ALA A 331 26.90 15.40 -11.44
C ALA A 331 28.33 15.20 -12.00
N ASN A 332 28.82 13.96 -12.01
CA ASN A 332 30.16 13.65 -12.57
C ASN A 332 29.99 13.15 -14.01
N HIS A 333 30.51 13.90 -14.98
CA HIS A 333 30.30 13.64 -16.40
C HIS A 333 31.58 13.18 -17.11
N LEU A 334 31.40 12.36 -18.14
CA LEU A 334 32.44 12.14 -19.13
C LEU A 334 32.69 13.43 -19.94
N PRO A 335 33.89 13.61 -20.55
CA PRO A 335 34.18 14.78 -21.34
C PRO A 335 33.15 15.02 -22.45
N HIS A 336 32.72 16.27 -22.58
CA HIS A 336 31.73 16.73 -23.59
C HIS A 336 30.35 16.06 -23.48
N THR A 337 29.99 15.59 -22.29
CA THR A 337 28.64 15.18 -21.94
C THR A 337 28.08 16.04 -20.85
N SER A 338 26.79 16.05 -20.68
CA SER A 338 26.08 16.55 -19.48
C SER A 338 24.90 15.66 -19.16
N ALA A 339 24.51 15.63 -17.91
CA ALA A 339 23.33 14.89 -17.49
C ALA A 339 22.57 15.61 -16.37
N SER A 340 21.28 15.40 -16.31
CA SER A 340 20.43 15.85 -15.21
C SER A 340 19.52 14.72 -14.76
N ILE A 341 19.20 14.68 -13.47
CA ILE A 341 18.22 13.75 -12.90
C ILE A 341 17.15 14.52 -12.15
N SER A 342 15.89 14.22 -12.42
CA SER A 342 14.74 14.73 -11.72
C SER A 342 13.97 13.60 -11.04
N PHE A 343 13.21 13.93 -9.99
CA PHE A 343 12.40 12.98 -9.24
C PHE A 343 10.96 13.49 -9.10
N VAL A 344 10.01 12.59 -9.22
CA VAL A 344 8.60 12.86 -8.98
C VAL A 344 8.14 11.97 -7.85
N ASP A 345 7.88 12.54 -6.68
CA ASP A 345 7.34 11.81 -5.55
C ASP A 345 5.85 11.54 -5.73
N SER A 346 5.44 10.32 -5.42
CA SER A 346 4.05 9.88 -5.37
C SER A 346 3.75 9.40 -3.95
N TYR A 347 3.73 8.10 -3.69
CA TYR A 347 3.43 7.57 -2.36
C TYR A 347 4.65 7.60 -1.44
N PRO A 348 4.54 8.18 -0.21
CA PRO A 348 5.59 8.06 0.78
C PRO A 348 5.72 6.62 1.30
N PRO A 349 6.78 6.25 2.00
CA PRO A 349 6.85 4.97 2.68
C PRO A 349 6.03 4.98 3.97
N MET A 350 5.53 3.81 4.35
CA MET A 350 5.06 3.46 5.70
C MET A 350 6.12 2.55 6.33
N PRO A 351 7.06 3.08 7.11
CA PRO A 351 8.08 2.26 7.76
C PRO A 351 7.45 1.42 8.89
N PRO A 352 8.02 0.25 9.23
CA PRO A 352 7.58 -0.50 10.39
C PRO A 352 7.91 0.26 11.67
N SER A 353 6.92 0.57 12.49
CA SER A 353 7.07 1.18 13.82
C SER A 353 6.79 0.15 14.92
N ASP A 354 7.15 0.49 16.17
CA ASP A 354 6.80 -0.35 17.31
C ASP A 354 5.27 -0.36 17.54
N GLY A 355 4.58 0.77 17.33
CA GLY A 355 3.12 0.84 17.40
C GLY A 355 2.44 -0.04 16.33
N ASN A 356 2.95 -0.02 15.09
CA ASN A 356 2.44 -0.91 14.04
C ASN A 356 2.63 -2.40 14.40
N ARG A 357 3.75 -2.76 15.06
CA ARG A 357 3.99 -4.13 15.55
C ARG A 357 3.01 -4.51 16.64
N GLN A 358 2.77 -3.63 17.62
CA GLN A 358 1.79 -3.86 18.68
C GLN A 358 0.37 -4.05 18.11
N LEU A 359 -0.04 -3.25 17.12
CA LEU A 359 -1.32 -3.46 16.42
C LEU A 359 -1.39 -4.83 15.73
N ALA A 360 -0.31 -5.26 15.08
CA ALA A 360 -0.25 -6.58 14.45
C ALA A 360 -0.29 -7.72 15.47
N GLU A 361 0.32 -7.56 16.65
CA GLU A 361 0.24 -8.51 17.76
C GLU A 361 -1.20 -8.61 18.27
N GLN A 362 -1.90 -7.48 18.48
CA GLN A 362 -3.31 -7.47 18.87
C GLN A 362 -4.19 -8.15 17.81
N LEU A 363 -3.98 -7.86 16.53
CA LEU A 363 -4.68 -8.54 15.43
C LEU A 363 -4.41 -10.04 15.43
N SER A 364 -3.16 -10.45 15.72
CA SER A 364 -2.79 -11.86 15.83
C SER A 364 -3.52 -12.58 16.97
N VAL A 365 -3.75 -11.90 18.10
CA VAL A 365 -4.56 -12.43 19.22
C VAL A 365 -6.01 -12.59 18.76
N VAL A 366 -6.61 -11.57 18.14
CA VAL A 366 -7.97 -11.67 17.57
C VAL A 366 -8.08 -12.85 16.61
N ASN A 367 -7.09 -13.03 15.75
CA ASN A 367 -7.05 -14.14 14.78
C ASN A 367 -7.07 -15.52 15.47
N GLN A 368 -6.31 -15.66 16.56
CA GLN A 368 -6.27 -16.88 17.36
C GLN A 368 -7.60 -17.15 18.08
N ASP A 369 -8.22 -16.11 18.64
CA ASP A 369 -9.53 -16.22 19.31
C ASP A 369 -10.65 -16.57 18.33
N LEU A 370 -10.48 -16.23 17.04
CA LEU A 370 -11.35 -16.67 15.95
C LEU A 370 -11.02 -18.10 15.44
N GLY A 371 -10.19 -18.86 16.15
CA GLY A 371 -9.87 -20.26 15.87
C GLY A 371 -8.82 -20.45 14.75
N ARG A 372 -8.06 -19.40 14.42
CA ARG A 372 -6.99 -19.46 13.43
C ARG A 372 -5.62 -19.48 14.10
N GLY A 373 -4.56 -19.63 13.30
CA GLY A 373 -3.18 -19.57 13.82
C GLY A 373 -2.70 -18.15 14.11
N PRO A 374 -1.56 -17.98 14.78
CA PRO A 374 -0.94 -16.67 14.94
C PRO A 374 -0.58 -16.05 13.59
N MET A 375 -0.77 -14.74 13.46
CA MET A 375 -0.39 -14.02 12.25
C MET A 375 1.12 -13.75 12.22
N LYS A 376 1.67 -13.79 11.02
CA LYS A 376 3.06 -13.41 10.74
C LYS A 376 3.12 -11.99 10.17
N ILE A 377 4.31 -11.38 10.18
CA ILE A 377 4.53 -10.08 9.55
C ILE A 377 4.91 -10.27 8.09
N TRP A 378 4.15 -9.62 7.21
CA TRP A 378 4.40 -9.68 5.77
C TRP A 378 5.66 -8.91 5.37
N ASP A 379 6.44 -9.47 4.44
CA ASP A 379 7.60 -8.79 3.88
C ASP A 379 7.18 -7.56 3.06
N PRO A 380 7.57 -6.34 3.45
CA PRO A 380 7.21 -5.12 2.73
C PRO A 380 7.76 -5.06 1.29
N LEU A 381 8.76 -5.87 0.95
CA LEU A 381 9.24 -5.99 -0.44
C LEU A 381 8.19 -6.57 -1.38
N ARG A 382 7.21 -7.29 -0.84
CA ARG A 382 6.13 -7.94 -1.56
C ARG A 382 4.82 -7.17 -1.52
N ARG A 383 4.85 -5.88 -1.09
CA ARG A 383 3.67 -5.01 -0.97
C ARG A 383 3.87 -3.72 -1.77
N GLY A 384 2.80 -3.27 -2.45
CA GLY A 384 2.74 -1.96 -3.10
C GLY A 384 2.64 -0.79 -2.11
N ALA A 385 2.69 0.43 -2.61
CA ALA A 385 2.33 1.63 -1.87
C ALA A 385 0.81 1.71 -1.68
N ALA A 386 0.33 2.57 -0.79
CA ALA A 386 -1.09 2.82 -0.55
C ALA A 386 -1.31 4.12 0.24
N ASP A 387 -2.53 4.59 0.27
CA ASP A 387 -2.92 5.85 0.93
C ASP A 387 -2.60 5.90 2.43
N ILE A 388 -2.62 4.76 3.12
CA ILE A 388 -2.20 4.67 4.53
C ILE A 388 -0.77 5.19 4.76
N SER A 389 0.08 5.17 3.75
CA SER A 389 1.45 5.68 3.82
C SER A 389 1.53 7.19 4.05
N PHE A 390 0.51 7.96 3.65
CA PHE A 390 0.47 9.40 3.89
C PHE A 390 0.26 9.77 5.36
N VAL A 391 -0.42 8.91 6.11
CA VAL A 391 -0.76 9.13 7.52
C VAL A 391 0.18 8.42 8.49
N ALA A 392 0.93 7.44 8.04
CA ALA A 392 1.89 6.67 8.85
C ALA A 392 2.89 7.50 9.71
N PRO A 393 3.28 8.74 9.34
CA PRO A 393 4.10 9.58 10.22
C PRO A 393 3.40 10.11 11.46
N TYR A 394 2.07 10.03 11.56
CA TYR A 394 1.25 10.71 12.56
C TYR A 394 0.49 9.76 13.48
N THR A 395 0.31 8.50 13.09
CA THR A 395 -0.56 7.54 13.78
C THR A 395 0.04 6.13 13.66
N ASP A 396 -0.24 5.26 14.62
CA ASP A 396 0.05 3.83 14.48
C ASP A 396 -0.87 3.23 13.43
N ALA A 397 -0.30 2.44 12.50
CA ALA A 397 -1.00 2.05 11.30
C ALA A 397 -0.88 0.56 11.01
N LEU A 398 -2.00 -0.05 10.61
CA LEU A 398 -2.09 -1.44 10.16
C LEU A 398 -2.83 -1.50 8.83
N ALA A 399 -2.22 -2.10 7.81
CA ALA A 399 -2.81 -2.27 6.49
C ALA A 399 -3.21 -3.73 6.24
N GLY A 400 -3.99 -3.97 5.17
CA GLY A 400 -4.39 -5.32 4.79
C GLY A 400 -5.56 -5.85 5.60
N MET A 401 -6.51 -4.97 5.95
CA MET A 401 -7.71 -5.32 6.73
C MET A 401 -8.89 -5.80 5.86
N GLY A 402 -8.77 -5.78 4.52
CA GLY A 402 -9.77 -6.30 3.58
C GLY A 402 -9.79 -7.82 3.49
N ALA A 403 -10.49 -8.35 2.48
CA ALA A 403 -10.63 -9.78 2.23
C ALA A 403 -9.51 -10.35 1.33
N LEU A 404 -9.63 -11.60 0.91
CA LEU A 404 -8.59 -12.31 0.15
C LEU A 404 -8.87 -12.21 -1.36
N GLY A 405 -8.11 -11.37 -2.04
CA GLY A 405 -8.18 -11.17 -3.48
C GLY A 405 -7.00 -11.71 -4.26
N LYS A 406 -7.19 -11.84 -5.56
CA LYS A 406 -6.17 -12.23 -6.54
C LYS A 406 -6.36 -11.46 -7.84
N GLY A 407 -5.26 -11.24 -8.54
CA GLY A 407 -5.29 -10.68 -9.90
C GLY A 407 -5.64 -9.20 -9.97
N GLY A 408 -5.50 -8.43 -8.91
CA GLY A 408 -5.70 -6.97 -8.93
C GLY A 408 -4.97 -6.32 -10.12
N HIS A 409 -5.56 -5.28 -10.71
CA HIS A 409 -5.10 -4.59 -11.93
C HIS A 409 -5.12 -5.46 -13.20
N THR A 410 -5.86 -6.57 -13.20
CA THR A 410 -6.03 -7.40 -14.41
C THR A 410 -7.49 -7.80 -14.61
N PRO A 411 -7.93 -8.15 -15.83
CA PRO A 411 -9.28 -8.67 -16.08
C PRO A 411 -9.60 -10.00 -15.38
N ASN A 412 -8.63 -10.58 -14.66
CA ASN A 412 -8.81 -11.80 -13.86
C ASN A 412 -8.97 -11.49 -12.37
N GLU A 413 -9.22 -10.25 -12.02
CA GLU A 413 -9.40 -9.84 -10.63
C GLU A 413 -10.56 -10.59 -9.99
N SER A 414 -10.30 -11.14 -8.80
CA SER A 414 -11.23 -12.02 -8.10
C SER A 414 -11.07 -11.96 -6.60
N LEU A 415 -12.13 -12.34 -5.88
CA LEU A 415 -12.21 -12.36 -4.42
C LEU A 415 -12.73 -13.73 -3.94
N GLU A 416 -12.16 -14.25 -2.87
CA GLU A 416 -12.71 -15.38 -2.10
C GLU A 416 -13.79 -14.81 -1.15
N LEU A 417 -15.07 -14.95 -1.53
CA LEU A 417 -16.18 -14.25 -0.88
C LEU A 417 -16.34 -14.59 0.61
N ASP A 418 -16.16 -15.84 1.00
CA ASP A 418 -16.20 -16.28 2.41
C ASP A 418 -15.10 -15.65 3.27
N SER A 419 -14.05 -15.14 2.66
CA SER A 419 -13.00 -14.42 3.39
C SER A 419 -13.44 -13.06 3.93
N MET A 420 -14.54 -12.48 3.40
CA MET A 420 -15.08 -11.21 3.85
C MET A 420 -15.58 -11.29 5.30
N ALA A 421 -16.32 -12.34 5.67
CA ALA A 421 -16.80 -12.51 7.03
C ALA A 421 -15.65 -12.54 8.04
N LEU A 422 -14.55 -13.23 7.72
CA LEU A 422 -13.36 -13.25 8.57
C LEU A 422 -12.71 -11.87 8.68
N ALA A 423 -12.59 -11.12 7.57
CA ALA A 423 -12.03 -9.77 7.58
C ALA A 423 -12.89 -8.81 8.43
N ILE A 424 -14.22 -8.88 8.31
CA ILE A 424 -15.16 -8.09 9.11
C ILE A 424 -14.99 -8.41 10.61
N LYS A 425 -14.94 -9.70 11.00
CA LYS A 425 -14.72 -10.14 12.38
C LYS A 425 -13.41 -9.61 12.95
N ARG A 426 -12.32 -9.73 12.20
CA ARG A 426 -11.01 -9.19 12.59
C ARG A 426 -11.05 -7.69 12.85
N ALA A 427 -11.64 -6.93 11.96
CA ALA A 427 -11.72 -5.48 12.06
C ALA A 427 -12.60 -5.04 13.23
N ALA A 428 -13.80 -5.60 13.37
CA ALA A 428 -14.75 -5.25 14.42
C ALA A 428 -14.20 -5.57 15.82
N ILE A 429 -13.68 -6.78 16.04
CA ILE A 429 -13.12 -7.20 17.33
C ILE A 429 -11.86 -6.41 17.66
N LEU A 430 -10.97 -6.17 16.69
CA LEU A 430 -9.77 -5.37 16.92
C LEU A 430 -10.15 -3.94 17.37
N MET A 431 -11.05 -3.27 16.66
CA MET A 431 -11.52 -1.92 17.03
C MET A 431 -12.18 -1.92 18.40
N TYR A 432 -13.01 -2.91 18.71
CA TYR A 432 -13.66 -3.04 20.02
C TYR A 432 -12.64 -3.15 21.16
N ARG A 433 -11.65 -4.04 21.03
CA ARG A 433 -10.58 -4.22 22.03
C ARG A 433 -9.72 -2.97 22.21
N LEU A 434 -9.37 -2.31 21.10
CA LEU A 434 -8.52 -1.12 21.12
C LEU A 434 -9.25 0.15 21.58
N SER A 435 -10.59 0.19 21.54
CA SER A 435 -11.39 1.35 21.97
C SER A 435 -11.33 1.62 23.48
N GLY A 436 -10.91 0.63 24.28
CA GLY A 436 -10.92 0.70 25.74
C GLY A 436 -12.30 0.47 26.36
N THR A 437 -13.33 0.18 25.57
CA THR A 437 -14.67 -0.16 26.07
C THR A 437 -14.75 -1.59 26.59
N ALA A 438 -13.84 -2.46 26.16
CA ALA A 438 -13.76 -3.85 26.60
C ALA A 438 -13.29 -4.04 28.08
N GLU A 439 -12.56 -3.06 28.63
CA GLU A 439 -12.00 -3.13 29.99
C GLU A 439 -12.96 -2.64 31.08
N GLN A 440 -14.16 -2.15 30.76
CA GLN A 440 -15.11 -1.56 31.70
C GLN A 440 -16.21 -2.53 32.14
N GLU A 441 -16.14 -3.80 31.80
CA GLU A 441 -17.04 -4.90 32.16
C GLU A 441 -16.30 -5.98 32.95
#